data_e6497c6a8dc62478724a6132e4033925
#
_entry.id   e6497c6a8dc62478724a6132e4033925
#
_cell.length_a   1.000
_cell.length_b   1.000
_cell.length_c   1.000
_cell.angle_alpha   90.00
_cell.angle_beta   90.00
_cell.angle_gamma   90.00
#
_symmetry.space_group_name_H-M   'P 1'
#
loop_
_entity.id
_entity.type
_entity.pdbx_description
1 polymer ?
#
loop_
_entity_poly.entity_id
_entity_poly.type
_entity_poly.pdbx_seq_one_letter_code
_entity_poly.pdbx_strand_id
1 'polypeptide(L)'
;MIAFLKGKLAGKTPQVAYIDVNGVGYAVFMSATALSKLPESGGAVTVLTYLQVSDAGIALYGFLSEEEKATFERLIGVTGVGPKVALAALSTFSPRALADAVAAQDVALVQKIPGVGKKSASRIILELKGSFDASFESLLSESSTQTILDDRLKGATEALLSMGFTSQEAELALKGAPEGATEAALLQYALKRLGAAH
;
A
#
# COMPACT_ATOMS: atom_id res chain seq x y z
N MET A 1 1.21 17.66 13.79
CA MET A 1 1.09 16.29 13.29
C MET A 1 1.41 16.32 11.79
N ILE A 2 2.22 15.38 11.28
CA ILE A 2 2.50 15.24 9.84
C ILE A 2 1.60 14.11 9.34
N ALA A 3 0.64 14.42 8.45
CA ALA A 3 -0.36 13.45 7.99
C ALA A 3 0.09 12.71 6.73
N PHE A 4 0.79 13.39 5.84
CA PHE A 4 1.37 12.83 4.63
C PHE A 4 2.56 13.68 4.15
N LEU A 5 3.38 13.12 3.31
CA LEU A 5 4.43 13.80 2.57
C LEU A 5 4.18 13.63 1.07
N LYS A 6 4.25 14.72 0.32
CA LYS A 6 4.22 14.71 -1.14
C LYS A 6 5.47 15.41 -1.66
N GLY A 7 6.32 14.66 -2.36
CA GLY A 7 7.61 15.17 -2.79
C GLY A 7 8.29 14.23 -3.79
N LYS A 8 9.63 14.21 -3.76
CA LYS A 8 10.45 13.33 -4.58
C LYS A 8 11.24 12.37 -3.70
N LEU A 9 11.39 11.12 -4.14
CA LEU A 9 12.26 10.17 -3.49
C LEU A 9 13.72 10.58 -3.71
N ALA A 10 14.41 11.05 -2.67
CA ALA A 10 15.83 11.38 -2.74
C ALA A 10 16.73 10.14 -2.69
N GLY A 11 16.29 9.09 -1.99
CA GLY A 11 16.99 7.82 -1.88
C GLY A 11 16.28 6.88 -0.91
N LYS A 12 16.71 5.63 -0.86
CA LYS A 12 16.18 4.64 0.09
C LYS A 12 17.24 3.67 0.59
N THR A 13 17.04 3.18 1.80
CA THR A 13 17.77 2.07 2.42
C THR A 13 16.80 0.89 2.61
N PRO A 14 17.22 -0.27 3.12
CA PRO A 14 16.31 -1.39 3.39
C PRO A 14 15.17 -1.10 4.38
N GLN A 15 15.23 0.02 5.13
CA GLN A 15 14.25 0.33 6.18
C GLN A 15 13.72 1.77 6.12
N VAL A 16 14.36 2.67 5.35
CA VAL A 16 14.07 4.10 5.36
C VAL A 16 13.99 4.63 3.94
N ALA A 17 12.96 5.41 3.64
CA ALA A 17 12.89 6.28 2.47
C ALA A 17 13.25 7.72 2.87
N TYR A 18 14.06 8.38 2.06
CA TYR A 18 14.35 9.81 2.19
C TYR A 18 13.51 10.57 1.19
N ILE A 19 12.59 11.39 1.66
CA ILE A 19 11.65 12.14 0.82
C ILE A 19 12.01 13.61 0.88
N ASP A 20 12.32 14.18 -0.26
CA ASP A 20 12.55 15.62 -0.42
C ASP A 20 11.20 16.32 -0.68
N VAL A 21 10.85 17.20 0.24
CA VAL A 21 9.69 18.09 0.11
C VAL A 21 10.19 19.53 0.07
N ASN A 22 10.38 20.05 -1.13
CA ASN A 22 10.85 21.41 -1.39
C ASN A 22 12.16 21.78 -0.67
N GLY A 23 13.14 20.87 -0.68
CA GLY A 23 14.45 21.09 -0.06
C GLY A 23 14.54 20.64 1.40
N VAL A 24 13.45 20.16 1.98
CA VAL A 24 13.47 19.54 3.32
C VAL A 24 13.44 18.02 3.18
N GLY A 25 14.50 17.34 3.64
CA GLY A 25 14.63 15.88 3.62
C GLY A 25 13.98 15.23 4.84
N TYR A 26 12.98 14.37 4.61
CA TYR A 26 12.34 13.58 5.65
C TYR A 26 12.82 12.13 5.59
N ALA A 27 13.30 11.61 6.71
CA ALA A 27 13.61 10.19 6.88
C ALA A 27 12.35 9.45 7.36
N VAL A 28 11.82 8.55 6.54
CA VAL A 28 10.57 7.86 6.78
C VAL A 28 10.79 6.36 6.86
N PHE A 29 10.50 5.76 8.00
CA PHE A 29 10.57 4.31 8.18
C PHE A 29 9.38 3.63 7.50
N MET A 30 9.63 2.63 6.70
CA MET A 30 8.60 1.93 5.91
C MET A 30 8.82 0.42 5.92
N SER A 31 7.76 -0.32 5.65
CA SER A 31 7.86 -1.77 5.43
C SER A 31 8.71 -2.09 4.20
N ALA A 32 9.36 -3.25 4.18
CA ALA A 32 10.14 -3.69 3.02
C ALA A 32 9.27 -3.79 1.75
N THR A 33 8.02 -4.21 1.91
CA THR A 33 7.03 -4.29 0.83
C THR A 33 6.71 -2.91 0.26
N ALA A 34 6.48 -1.90 1.11
CA ALA A 34 6.24 -0.53 0.66
C ALA A 34 7.48 0.09 -0.01
N LEU A 35 8.69 -0.12 0.56
CA LEU A 35 9.94 0.35 -0.03
C LEU A 35 10.22 -0.24 -1.41
N SER A 36 9.82 -1.48 -1.67
CA SER A 36 9.98 -2.12 -2.99
C SER A 36 9.09 -1.51 -4.06
N LYS A 37 7.94 -0.95 -3.67
CA LYS A 37 6.97 -0.31 -4.57
C LYS A 37 7.29 1.17 -4.85
N LEU A 38 8.22 1.78 -4.11
CA LEU A 38 8.61 3.16 -4.37
C LEU A 38 9.31 3.30 -5.73
N PRO A 39 9.13 4.44 -6.41
CA PRO A 39 9.80 4.73 -7.66
C PRO A 39 11.33 4.77 -7.50
N GLU A 40 12.04 4.99 -8.58
CA GLU A 40 13.47 5.29 -8.54
C GLU A 40 13.73 6.69 -7.95
N SER A 41 14.98 6.91 -7.51
CA SER A 41 15.40 8.21 -6.98
C SER A 41 15.11 9.33 -7.97
N GLY A 42 14.53 10.42 -7.48
CA GLY A 42 14.02 11.55 -8.28
C GLY A 42 12.53 11.43 -8.64
N GLY A 43 11.93 10.24 -8.54
CA GLY A 43 10.51 10.03 -8.84
C GLY A 43 9.60 10.69 -7.81
N ALA A 44 8.42 11.14 -8.28
CA ALA A 44 7.40 11.71 -7.41
C ALA A 44 6.77 10.64 -6.53
N VAL A 45 6.54 10.97 -5.27
CA VAL A 45 5.95 10.06 -4.28
C VAL A 45 5.00 10.80 -3.35
N THR A 46 3.92 10.14 -2.98
CA THR A 46 3.03 10.54 -1.88
C THR A 46 3.01 9.41 -0.86
N VAL A 47 3.30 9.73 0.40
CA VAL A 47 3.38 8.77 1.50
C VAL A 47 2.53 9.26 2.65
N LEU A 48 1.58 8.46 3.08
CA LEU A 48 0.84 8.68 4.31
C LEU A 48 1.77 8.49 5.51
N THR A 49 1.61 9.26 6.57
CA THR A 49 2.56 9.19 7.67
C THR A 49 1.89 9.04 9.04
N TYR A 50 2.60 8.38 9.92
CA TYR A 50 2.36 8.32 11.36
C TYR A 50 3.57 8.92 12.07
N LEU A 51 3.36 9.99 12.83
CA LEU A 51 4.39 10.65 13.62
C LEU A 51 4.38 10.07 15.04
N GLN A 52 5.47 9.42 15.43
CA GLN A 52 5.68 8.99 16.80
C GLN A 52 6.59 9.98 17.53
N VAL A 53 6.15 10.41 18.69
CA VAL A 53 6.95 11.21 19.63
C VAL A 53 7.09 10.40 20.91
N SER A 54 8.32 10.18 21.35
CA SER A 54 8.65 9.43 22.56
C SER A 54 9.89 10.02 23.22
N ASP A 55 10.23 9.57 24.41
CA ASP A 55 11.46 9.96 25.11
C ASP A 55 12.73 9.62 24.33
N ALA A 56 12.66 8.61 23.45
CA ALA A 56 13.76 8.23 22.55
C ALA A 56 13.91 9.15 21.33
N GLY A 57 12.97 10.07 21.12
CA GLY A 57 12.97 11.02 20.01
C GLY A 57 11.72 10.98 19.14
N ILE A 58 11.85 11.60 17.98
CA ILE A 58 10.79 11.71 16.97
C ILE A 58 11.10 10.74 15.83
N ALA A 59 10.11 9.93 15.44
CA ALA A 59 10.20 9.03 14.29
C ALA A 59 8.99 9.19 13.39
N LEU A 60 9.21 9.09 12.08
CA LEU A 60 8.16 9.17 11.07
C LEU A 60 8.05 7.82 10.36
N TYR A 61 6.86 7.26 10.36
CA TYR A 61 6.54 5.99 9.70
C TYR A 61 5.68 6.29 8.48
N GLY A 62 5.93 5.58 7.36
CA GLY A 62 5.28 5.85 6.08
C GLY A 62 4.59 4.65 5.47
N PHE A 63 3.48 4.92 4.76
CA PHE A 63 2.58 3.93 4.18
C PHE A 63 2.13 4.39 2.80
N LEU A 64 1.90 3.45 1.90
CA LEU A 64 1.43 3.73 0.55
C LEU A 64 -0.09 3.68 0.44
N SER A 65 -0.79 3.15 1.46
CA SER A 65 -2.25 3.11 1.51
C SER A 65 -2.77 3.36 2.93
N GLU A 66 -4.03 3.77 3.03
CA GLU A 66 -4.72 3.94 4.32
C GLU A 66 -4.85 2.64 5.09
N GLU A 67 -4.97 1.50 4.39
CA GLU A 67 -5.02 0.17 5.01
C GLU A 67 -3.72 -0.19 5.70
N GLU A 68 -2.57 0.05 5.03
CA GLU A 68 -1.26 -0.20 5.64
C GLU A 68 -1.12 0.65 6.91
N LYS A 69 -1.51 1.94 6.84
CA LYS A 69 -1.48 2.85 7.98
C LYS A 69 -2.41 2.41 9.10
N ALA A 70 -3.66 2.11 8.79
CA ALA A 70 -4.64 1.64 9.76
C ALA A 70 -4.23 0.32 10.42
N THR A 71 -3.63 -0.60 9.66
CA THR A 71 -3.08 -1.85 10.19
C THR A 71 -1.91 -1.59 11.15
N PHE A 72 -1.00 -0.68 10.76
CA PHE A 72 0.10 -0.28 11.63
C PHE A 72 -0.39 0.32 12.95
N GLU A 73 -1.34 1.25 12.89
CA GLU A 73 -1.90 1.91 14.07
C GLU A 73 -2.59 0.91 15.02
N ARG A 74 -3.29 -0.08 14.47
CA ARG A 74 -3.87 -1.16 15.27
C ARG A 74 -2.79 -2.03 15.92
N LEU A 75 -1.76 -2.40 15.17
CA LEU A 75 -0.67 -3.23 15.68
C LEU A 75 0.09 -2.56 16.83
N ILE A 76 0.41 -1.27 16.72
CA ILE A 76 1.11 -0.55 17.79
C ILE A 76 0.24 -0.31 19.03
N GLY A 77 -1.08 -0.42 18.91
CA GLY A 77 -2.03 -0.44 20.03
C GLY A 77 -1.97 -1.72 20.84
N VAL A 78 -1.43 -2.82 20.29
CA VAL A 78 -1.29 -4.09 20.99
C VAL A 78 -0.16 -4.02 22.01
N THR A 79 -0.45 -4.40 23.25
CA THR A 79 0.54 -4.40 24.34
C THR A 79 1.78 -5.24 24.02
N GLY A 80 2.95 -4.59 23.97
CA GLY A 80 4.22 -5.24 23.68
C GLY A 80 4.56 -5.34 22.18
N VAL A 81 3.74 -4.72 21.31
CA VAL A 81 4.04 -4.55 19.88
C VAL A 81 4.45 -3.11 19.63
N GLY A 82 5.73 -2.92 19.33
CA GLY A 82 6.24 -1.60 18.95
C GLY A 82 6.27 -1.40 17.42
N PRO A 83 6.58 -0.17 16.96
CA PRO A 83 6.61 0.16 15.54
C PRO A 83 7.49 -0.74 14.68
N LYS A 84 8.64 -1.19 15.22
CA LYS A 84 9.54 -2.10 14.52
C LYS A 84 8.86 -3.44 14.20
N VAL A 85 8.10 -4.00 15.16
CA VAL A 85 7.34 -5.24 14.97
C VAL A 85 6.17 -5.02 14.02
N ALA A 86 5.48 -3.87 14.12
CA ALA A 86 4.38 -3.52 13.24
C ALA A 86 4.85 -3.37 11.77
N LEU A 87 6.00 -2.74 11.51
CA LEU A 87 6.60 -2.70 10.16
C LEU A 87 7.06 -4.08 9.68
N ALA A 88 7.57 -4.94 10.57
CA ALA A 88 7.92 -6.31 10.24
C ALA A 88 6.67 -7.13 9.85
N ALA A 89 5.54 -6.91 10.52
CA ALA A 89 4.27 -7.51 10.16
C ALA A 89 3.82 -7.11 8.75
N LEU A 90 3.84 -5.80 8.43
CA LEU A 90 3.52 -5.27 7.10
C LEU A 90 4.54 -5.63 6.01
N SER A 91 5.75 -6.03 6.40
CA SER A 91 6.76 -6.57 5.48
C SER A 91 6.53 -8.05 5.17
N THR A 92 5.82 -8.77 6.06
CA THR A 92 5.57 -10.21 5.96
C THR A 92 4.18 -10.50 5.38
N PHE A 93 3.19 -9.68 5.72
CA PHE A 93 1.79 -9.84 5.33
C PHE A 93 1.23 -8.57 4.73
N SER A 94 0.35 -8.71 3.74
CA SER A 94 -0.56 -7.62 3.38
C SER A 94 -1.56 -7.37 4.52
N PRO A 95 -2.16 -6.17 4.62
CA PRO A 95 -3.21 -5.88 5.59
C PRO A 95 -4.31 -6.94 5.61
N ARG A 96 -4.78 -7.36 4.44
CA ARG A 96 -5.81 -8.40 4.28
C ARG A 96 -5.35 -9.75 4.82
N ALA A 97 -4.17 -10.21 4.44
CA ALA A 97 -3.64 -11.50 4.89
C ALA A 97 -3.45 -11.54 6.43
N LEU A 98 -3.08 -10.42 7.03
CA LEU A 98 -2.98 -10.31 8.48
C LEU A 98 -4.37 -10.36 9.14
N ALA A 99 -5.35 -9.65 8.60
CA ALA A 99 -6.73 -9.70 9.09
C ALA A 99 -7.31 -11.11 9.02
N ASP A 100 -7.10 -11.81 7.90
CA ASP A 100 -7.54 -13.20 7.71
C ASP A 100 -6.86 -14.15 8.73
N ALA A 101 -5.56 -13.98 8.99
CA ALA A 101 -4.83 -14.76 9.99
C ALA A 101 -5.34 -14.54 11.42
N VAL A 102 -5.69 -13.29 11.75
CA VAL A 102 -6.29 -12.93 13.04
C VAL A 102 -7.70 -13.50 13.17
N ALA A 103 -8.53 -13.41 12.12
CA ALA A 103 -9.88 -13.97 12.10
C ALA A 103 -9.86 -15.49 12.25
N ALA A 104 -8.94 -16.18 11.56
CA ALA A 104 -8.71 -17.61 11.65
C ALA A 104 -8.03 -18.05 12.96
N GLN A 105 -7.57 -17.10 13.80
CA GLN A 105 -6.81 -17.35 15.03
C GLN A 105 -5.54 -18.19 14.80
N ASP A 106 -4.90 -18.04 13.63
CA ASP A 106 -3.72 -18.81 13.25
C ASP A 106 -2.45 -18.25 13.92
N VAL A 107 -2.18 -18.75 15.14
CA VAL A 107 -0.98 -18.38 15.92
C VAL A 107 0.30 -18.72 15.18
N ALA A 108 0.34 -19.85 14.45
CA ALA A 108 1.54 -20.30 13.74
C ALA A 108 1.86 -19.37 12.57
N LEU A 109 0.85 -18.85 11.89
CA LEU A 109 1.02 -17.88 10.81
C LEU A 109 1.54 -16.54 11.37
N VAL A 110 0.93 -16.01 12.42
CA VAL A 110 1.33 -14.73 13.05
C VAL A 110 2.76 -14.82 13.64
N GLN A 111 3.20 -15.99 14.09
CA GLN A 111 4.60 -16.20 14.53
C GLN A 111 5.65 -16.06 13.42
N LYS A 112 5.26 -16.06 12.14
CA LYS A 112 6.20 -15.80 11.03
C LYS A 112 6.67 -14.35 10.98
N ILE A 113 6.04 -13.45 11.73
CA ILE A 113 6.48 -12.06 11.84
C ILE A 113 7.80 -12.02 12.63
N PRO A 114 8.87 -11.46 12.07
CA PRO A 114 10.14 -11.32 12.77
C PRO A 114 9.99 -10.59 14.11
N GLY A 115 10.49 -11.19 15.17
CA GLY A 115 10.39 -10.65 16.53
C GLY A 115 9.10 -11.00 17.29
N VAL A 116 8.21 -11.79 16.69
CA VAL A 116 6.97 -12.27 17.33
C VAL A 116 7.09 -13.74 17.75
N GLY A 117 7.15 -13.97 19.06
CA GLY A 117 7.07 -15.30 19.64
C GLY A 117 5.61 -15.76 19.86
N LYS A 118 5.42 -17.01 20.25
CA LYS A 118 4.10 -17.62 20.48
C LYS A 118 3.20 -16.77 21.41
N LYS A 119 3.76 -16.26 22.51
CA LYS A 119 3.02 -15.44 23.48
C LYS A 119 2.56 -14.11 22.88
N SER A 120 3.43 -13.45 22.12
CA SER A 120 3.10 -12.19 21.41
C SER A 120 2.09 -12.44 20.29
N ALA A 121 2.24 -13.52 19.52
CA ALA A 121 1.29 -13.89 18.45
C ALA A 121 -0.12 -14.11 19.01
N SER A 122 -0.25 -14.88 20.12
CA SER A 122 -1.55 -15.09 20.76
C SER A 122 -2.17 -13.79 21.28
N ARG A 123 -1.34 -12.86 21.79
CA ARG A 123 -1.79 -11.54 22.25
C ARG A 123 -2.25 -10.67 21.07
N ILE A 124 -1.48 -10.62 19.99
CA ILE A 124 -1.85 -9.90 18.76
C ILE A 124 -3.23 -10.36 18.28
N ILE A 125 -3.43 -11.68 18.18
CA ILE A 125 -4.71 -12.24 17.77
C ILE A 125 -5.84 -11.83 18.72
N LEU A 126 -5.63 -11.95 20.03
CA LEU A 126 -6.66 -11.64 21.02
C LEU A 126 -7.06 -10.16 21.00
N GLU A 127 -6.08 -9.26 20.99
CA GLU A 127 -6.32 -7.81 21.05
C GLU A 127 -6.81 -7.24 19.72
N LEU A 128 -6.42 -7.83 18.57
CA LEU A 128 -6.91 -7.43 17.27
C LEU A 128 -8.21 -8.11 16.86
N LYS A 129 -8.63 -9.16 17.56
CA LYS A 129 -9.93 -9.79 17.32
C LYS A 129 -11.05 -8.80 17.65
N GLY A 130 -11.75 -8.35 16.60
CA GLY A 130 -12.78 -7.31 16.71
C GLY A 130 -12.28 -5.89 16.40
N SER A 131 -10.97 -5.67 16.25
CA SER A 131 -10.44 -4.38 15.77
C SER A 131 -10.50 -4.27 14.24
N PHE A 132 -10.60 -5.39 13.53
CA PHE A 132 -10.89 -5.45 12.10
C PHE A 132 -12.41 -5.46 11.92
N ASP A 133 -13.03 -4.30 12.16
CA ASP A 133 -14.46 -4.08 12.08
C ASP A 133 -14.92 -3.77 10.62
N ALA A 134 -16.23 -3.52 10.46
CA ALA A 134 -16.80 -3.21 9.16
C ALA A 134 -16.14 -1.98 8.49
N SER A 135 -15.64 -1.01 9.26
CA SER A 135 -14.94 0.16 8.72
C SER A 135 -13.57 -0.22 8.12
N PHE A 136 -12.86 -1.15 8.75
CA PHE A 136 -11.61 -1.67 8.20
C PHE A 136 -11.85 -2.59 6.99
N GLU A 137 -12.89 -3.42 7.03
CA GLU A 137 -13.30 -4.23 5.88
C GLU A 137 -13.70 -3.36 4.67
N SER A 138 -14.31 -2.19 4.92
CA SER A 138 -14.59 -1.21 3.84
C SER A 138 -13.31 -0.68 3.21
N LEU A 139 -12.30 -0.30 4.02
CA LEU A 139 -10.99 0.13 3.50
C LEU A 139 -10.31 -0.96 2.66
N LEU A 140 -10.33 -2.22 3.13
CA LEU A 140 -9.80 -3.36 2.38
C LEU A 140 -10.55 -3.58 1.06
N SER A 141 -11.85 -3.33 1.04
CA SER A 141 -12.68 -3.50 -0.15
C SER A 141 -12.44 -2.40 -1.18
N GLU A 142 -12.32 -1.16 -0.74
CA GLU A 142 -12.06 -0.01 -1.61
C GLU A 142 -10.69 -0.12 -2.31
N SER A 143 -9.63 -0.48 -1.57
CA SER A 143 -8.32 -0.66 -2.19
C SER A 143 -8.23 -1.89 -3.07
N SER A 144 -8.95 -2.96 -2.74
CA SER A 144 -9.04 -4.13 -3.61
C SER A 144 -9.66 -3.76 -4.96
N THR A 145 -10.68 -2.90 -4.95
CA THR A 145 -11.33 -2.41 -6.17
C THR A 145 -10.39 -1.49 -6.96
N GLN A 146 -9.66 -0.61 -6.28
CA GLN A 146 -8.73 0.32 -6.92
C GLN A 146 -7.51 -0.40 -7.52
N THR A 147 -6.94 -1.37 -6.80
CA THR A 147 -5.82 -2.19 -7.30
C THR A 147 -6.25 -3.05 -8.51
N ILE A 148 -7.46 -3.64 -8.48
CA ILE A 148 -8.00 -4.42 -9.60
C ILE A 148 -8.27 -3.51 -10.81
N LEU A 149 -8.74 -2.28 -10.61
CA LEU A 149 -8.95 -1.31 -11.69
C LEU A 149 -7.62 -0.85 -12.29
N ASP A 150 -6.62 -0.56 -11.46
CA ASP A 150 -5.28 -0.17 -11.91
C ASP A 150 -4.58 -1.31 -12.68
N ASP A 151 -4.70 -2.55 -12.23
CA ASP A 151 -4.14 -3.72 -12.92
C ASP A 151 -4.84 -4.00 -14.25
N ARG A 152 -6.17 -3.84 -14.32
CA ARG A 152 -6.94 -3.98 -15.57
C ARG A 152 -6.64 -2.87 -16.57
N LEU A 153 -6.49 -1.63 -16.10
CA LEU A 153 -6.08 -0.50 -16.94
C LEU A 153 -4.66 -0.70 -17.48
N LYS A 154 -3.73 -1.20 -16.65
CA LYS A 154 -2.37 -1.54 -17.08
C LYS A 154 -2.38 -2.65 -18.12
N GLY A 155 -3.11 -3.74 -17.90
CA GLY A 155 -3.25 -4.84 -18.85
C GLY A 155 -3.82 -4.37 -20.19
N ALA A 156 -4.87 -3.56 -20.17
CA ALA A 156 -5.45 -2.97 -21.38
C ALA A 156 -4.46 -2.02 -22.10
N THR A 157 -3.67 -1.24 -21.36
CA THR A 157 -2.63 -0.36 -21.92
C THR A 157 -1.52 -1.18 -22.57
N GLU A 158 -1.00 -2.22 -21.92
CA GLU A 158 0.03 -3.10 -22.46
C GLU A 158 -0.46 -3.83 -23.72
N ALA A 159 -1.72 -4.26 -23.74
CA ALA A 159 -2.33 -4.86 -24.93
C ALA A 159 -2.38 -3.86 -26.12
N LEU A 160 -2.78 -2.60 -25.89
CA LEU A 160 -2.78 -1.56 -26.92
C LEU A 160 -1.37 -1.25 -27.44
N LEU A 161 -0.37 -1.18 -26.56
CA LEU A 161 1.04 -1.00 -26.94
C LEU A 161 1.53 -2.17 -27.80
N SER A 162 1.17 -3.40 -27.47
CA SER A 162 1.53 -4.59 -28.26
C SER A 162 0.88 -4.61 -29.64
N MET A 163 -0.26 -3.93 -29.80
CA MET A 163 -0.97 -3.74 -31.08
C MET A 163 -0.40 -2.58 -31.90
N GLY A 164 0.62 -1.87 -31.38
CA GLY A 164 1.34 -0.81 -32.10
C GLY A 164 0.86 0.61 -31.83
N PHE A 165 -0.06 0.81 -30.91
CA PHE A 165 -0.45 2.15 -30.48
C PHE A 165 0.58 2.76 -29.53
N THR A 166 0.69 4.09 -29.55
CA THR A 166 1.57 4.84 -28.64
C THR A 166 0.97 4.94 -27.24
N SER A 167 1.82 5.19 -26.21
CA SER A 167 1.36 5.39 -24.83
C SER A 167 0.33 6.51 -24.71
N GLN A 168 0.48 7.59 -25.49
CA GLN A 168 -0.45 8.73 -25.48
C GLN A 168 -1.82 8.36 -26.07
N GLU A 169 -1.83 7.58 -27.17
CA GLU A 169 -3.07 7.09 -27.77
C GLU A 169 -3.80 6.11 -26.86
N ALA A 170 -3.08 5.20 -26.20
CA ALA A 170 -3.66 4.26 -25.25
C ALA A 170 -4.28 4.98 -24.05
N GLU A 171 -3.59 5.97 -23.46
CA GLU A 171 -4.08 6.76 -22.34
C GLU A 171 -5.32 7.59 -22.70
N LEU A 172 -5.31 8.26 -23.87
CA LEU A 172 -6.46 9.03 -24.37
C LEU A 172 -7.67 8.12 -24.68
N ALA A 173 -7.43 6.95 -25.24
CA ALA A 173 -8.48 6.01 -25.59
C ALA A 173 -9.16 5.39 -24.35
N LEU A 174 -8.41 5.13 -23.28
CA LEU A 174 -8.90 4.58 -22.01
C LEU A 174 -9.51 5.66 -21.11
N LYS A 175 -9.27 6.93 -21.38
CA LYS A 175 -9.83 8.02 -20.57
C LYS A 175 -11.35 8.06 -20.64
N GLY A 176 -12.00 7.93 -19.46
CA GLY A 176 -13.47 7.88 -19.33
C GLY A 176 -14.07 6.50 -19.63
N ALA A 177 -13.27 5.46 -19.56
CA ALA A 177 -13.76 4.09 -19.63
C ALA A 177 -14.69 3.78 -18.44
N PRO A 178 -15.68 2.88 -18.59
CA PRO A 178 -16.62 2.55 -17.52
C PRO A 178 -15.91 1.94 -16.32
N GLU A 179 -16.24 2.42 -15.11
CA GLU A 179 -15.74 1.86 -13.87
C GLU A 179 -16.22 0.41 -13.71
N GLY A 180 -15.30 -0.48 -13.33
CA GLY A 180 -15.62 -1.91 -13.13
C GLY A 180 -15.61 -2.77 -14.40
N ALA A 181 -15.26 -2.22 -15.57
CA ALA A 181 -15.12 -3.00 -16.80
C ALA A 181 -14.00 -4.03 -16.71
N THR A 182 -14.18 -5.18 -17.38
CA THR A 182 -13.11 -6.17 -17.53
C THR A 182 -12.02 -5.65 -18.48
N GLU A 183 -10.80 -6.19 -18.40
CA GLU A 183 -9.69 -5.84 -19.30
C GLU A 183 -10.10 -5.93 -20.78
N ALA A 184 -10.81 -6.99 -21.17
CA ALA A 184 -11.33 -7.17 -22.53
C ALA A 184 -12.35 -6.07 -22.93
N ALA A 185 -13.21 -5.64 -22.00
CA ALA A 185 -14.18 -4.56 -22.24
C ALA A 185 -13.48 -3.19 -22.34
N LEU A 186 -12.43 -2.95 -21.54
CA LEU A 186 -11.59 -1.76 -21.63
C LEU A 186 -10.86 -1.70 -22.96
N LEU A 187 -10.33 -2.83 -23.42
CA LEU A 187 -9.66 -2.92 -24.73
C LEU A 187 -10.63 -2.65 -25.86
N GLN A 188 -11.82 -3.26 -25.85
CA GLN A 188 -12.87 -2.99 -26.85
C GLN A 188 -13.29 -1.51 -26.86
N TYR A 189 -13.45 -0.91 -25.70
CA TYR A 189 -13.80 0.51 -25.54
C TYR A 189 -12.74 1.41 -26.18
N ALA A 190 -11.46 1.14 -25.90
CA ALA A 190 -10.34 1.88 -26.43
C ALA A 190 -10.22 1.73 -27.94
N LEU A 191 -10.30 0.52 -28.47
CA LEU A 191 -10.23 0.24 -29.92
C LEU A 191 -11.36 0.91 -30.70
N LYS A 192 -12.59 0.94 -30.13
CA LYS A 192 -13.73 1.63 -30.73
C LYS A 192 -13.47 3.14 -30.85
N ARG A 193 -12.82 3.75 -29.87
CA ARG A 193 -12.47 5.18 -29.89
C ARG A 193 -11.32 5.49 -30.84
N LEU A 194 -10.32 4.61 -30.90
CA LEU A 194 -9.19 4.73 -31.82
C LEU A 194 -9.61 4.50 -33.26
N GLY A 195 -10.53 3.54 -33.53
CA GLY A 195 -11.08 3.28 -34.86
C GLY A 195 -12.09 4.31 -35.36
N ALA A 196 -12.67 5.13 -34.46
CA ALA A 196 -13.55 6.23 -34.83
C ALA A 196 -12.80 7.55 -35.12
N ALA A 197 -11.47 7.57 -34.87
CA ALA A 197 -10.60 8.73 -35.10
C ALA A 197 -9.85 8.65 -36.43
N HIS A 198 -10.10 7.60 -37.24
CA HIS A 198 -9.71 7.44 -38.65
C HIS A 198 -10.97 7.37 -39.50
#